data_3c3e8276b138dca986b051b51fe2ace8
#
_entry.id   3c3e8276b138dca986b051b51fe2ace8
#
_cell.length_a   1.000
_cell.length_b   1.000
_cell.length_c   1.000
_cell.angle_alpha   90.00
_cell.angle_beta   90.00
_cell.angle_gamma   90.00
#
_symmetry.space_group_name_H-M   'P 1'
#
loop_
_entity.id
_entity.type
_entity.pdbx_description
1 polymer ?
#
loop_
_entity_poly.entity_id
_entity_poly.type
_entity_poly.pdbx_seq_one_letter_code
_entity_poly.pdbx_strand_id
1 'polypeptide(L)'
;NTIMGLVCAGMLFVLAPKLAGMLLLGIPLILGPVLILGRKVRAVSARSQDRIADVGTVTGEVLGAMKIVQAFNQQDREAQRFTDATETVFATAKRRIALRAVMTALFILIIFGAITMIIWQGAIDVAAGRMSGGTIAAFVLYGGLVAGAFGALSEVYGDLLRAAGASDRINELLEVEPTITAPANPVA
;
A
#
# COMPACT_ATOMS: atom_id res chain seq x y z
N ASN A 1 -13.11 16.33 8.95
CA ASN A 1 -13.40 15.22 8.01
C ASN A 1 -14.23 14.10 8.65
N THR A 2 -14.00 13.73 9.93
CA THR A 2 -14.76 12.68 10.61
C THR A 2 -16.25 13.04 10.74
N ILE A 3 -16.55 14.25 11.24
CA ILE A 3 -17.93 14.73 11.41
C ILE A 3 -18.63 14.79 10.04
N MET A 4 -17.96 15.33 9.03
CA MET A 4 -18.49 15.41 7.67
C MET A 4 -18.79 14.00 7.12
N GLY A 5 -17.87 13.06 7.29
CA GLY A 5 -18.06 11.67 6.86
C GLY A 5 -19.26 11.00 7.53
N LEU A 6 -19.43 11.18 8.85
CA LEU A 6 -20.55 10.63 9.60
C LEU A 6 -21.90 11.24 9.18
N VAL A 7 -21.96 12.56 9.04
CA VAL A 7 -23.17 13.26 8.59
C VAL A 7 -23.54 12.83 7.17
N CYS A 8 -22.58 12.81 6.24
CA CYS A 8 -22.83 12.36 4.86
C CYS A 8 -23.25 10.88 4.80
N ALA A 9 -22.63 10.00 5.60
CA ALA A 9 -23.03 8.61 5.70
C ALA A 9 -24.48 8.48 6.22
N GLY A 10 -24.86 9.22 7.27
CA GLY A 10 -26.23 9.27 7.76
C GLY A 10 -27.23 9.74 6.69
N MET A 11 -26.86 10.79 5.93
CA MET A 11 -27.70 11.30 4.83
C MET A 11 -27.92 10.27 3.72
N LEU A 12 -26.92 9.42 3.41
CA LEU A 12 -27.09 8.33 2.44
C LEU A 12 -28.21 7.36 2.86
N PHE A 13 -28.28 7.01 4.16
CA PHE A 13 -29.34 6.13 4.67
C PHE A 13 -30.70 6.80 4.70
N VAL A 14 -30.77 8.12 4.97
CA VAL A 14 -32.02 8.87 4.97
C VAL A 14 -32.56 9.05 3.53
N LEU A 15 -31.70 9.39 2.59
CA LEU A 15 -32.12 9.65 1.20
C LEU A 15 -32.51 8.39 0.44
N ALA A 16 -31.71 7.31 0.57
CA ALA A 16 -31.92 6.09 -0.20
C ALA A 16 -31.43 4.85 0.59
N PRO A 17 -32.21 4.37 1.56
CA PRO A 17 -31.79 3.27 2.45
C PRO A 17 -31.47 1.98 1.67
N LYS A 18 -32.16 1.71 0.58
CA LYS A 18 -31.92 0.55 -0.29
C LYS A 18 -30.54 0.63 -0.96
N LEU A 19 -30.19 1.78 -1.54
CA LEU A 19 -28.88 1.98 -2.19
C LEU A 19 -27.75 2.02 -1.15
N ALA A 20 -27.99 2.62 0.02
CA ALA A 20 -27.04 2.63 1.15
C ALA A 20 -26.78 1.21 1.67
N GLY A 21 -27.80 0.38 1.79
CA GLY A 21 -27.68 -1.03 2.14
C GLY A 21 -26.87 -1.83 1.12
N MET A 22 -27.10 -1.61 -0.18
CA MET A 22 -26.29 -2.23 -1.25
C MET A 22 -24.84 -1.79 -1.19
N LEU A 23 -24.56 -0.51 -0.93
CA LEU A 23 -23.21 -0.01 -0.73
C LEU A 23 -22.53 -0.71 0.46
N LEU A 24 -23.22 -0.83 1.58
CA LEU A 24 -22.70 -1.46 2.81
C LEU A 24 -22.37 -2.95 2.58
N LEU A 25 -23.25 -3.66 1.89
CA LEU A 25 -23.00 -5.06 1.49
C LEU A 25 -21.87 -5.21 0.47
N GLY A 26 -21.66 -4.19 -0.37
CA GLY A 26 -20.55 -4.14 -1.34
C GLY A 26 -19.17 -4.00 -0.68
N ILE A 27 -19.08 -3.33 0.48
CA ILE A 27 -17.80 -3.10 1.15
C ILE A 27 -17.00 -4.39 1.44
N PRO A 28 -17.55 -5.42 2.09
CA PRO A 28 -16.81 -6.66 2.33
C PRO A 28 -16.46 -7.41 1.04
N LEU A 29 -17.30 -7.32 0.01
CA LEU A 29 -17.04 -7.90 -1.31
C LEU A 29 -15.84 -7.23 -1.99
N ILE A 30 -15.65 -5.94 -1.79
CA ILE A 30 -14.52 -5.16 -2.28
C ILE A 30 -13.26 -5.43 -1.45
N LEU A 31 -13.40 -5.39 -0.12
CA LEU A 31 -12.26 -5.53 0.80
C LEU A 31 -11.63 -6.93 0.76
N GLY A 32 -12.41 -7.98 0.58
CA GLY A 32 -11.92 -9.36 0.56
C GLY A 32 -10.79 -9.58 -0.47
N PRO A 33 -11.03 -9.41 -1.77
CA PRO A 33 -10.00 -9.53 -2.78
C PRO A 33 -8.82 -8.59 -2.59
N VAL A 34 -9.06 -7.34 -2.17
CA VAL A 34 -8.00 -6.34 -1.93
C VAL A 34 -7.06 -6.78 -0.82
N LEU A 35 -7.58 -7.29 0.29
CA LEU A 35 -6.78 -7.77 1.41
C LEU A 35 -5.98 -9.02 1.04
N ILE A 36 -6.58 -9.96 0.29
CA ILE A 36 -5.92 -11.20 -0.13
C ILE A 36 -4.78 -10.89 -1.12
N LEU A 37 -5.05 -10.09 -2.16
CA LEU A 37 -4.04 -9.71 -3.14
C LEU A 37 -2.97 -8.80 -2.52
N GLY A 38 -3.36 -7.88 -1.64
CA GLY A 38 -2.44 -6.99 -0.95
C GLY A 38 -1.40 -7.74 -0.12
N ARG A 39 -1.80 -8.83 0.56
CA ARG A 39 -0.85 -9.72 1.27
C ARG A 39 0.14 -10.36 0.31
N LYS A 40 -0.32 -10.87 -0.84
CA LYS A 40 0.55 -11.48 -1.86
C LYS A 40 1.53 -10.46 -2.45
N VAL A 41 1.06 -9.26 -2.80
CA VAL A 41 1.91 -8.18 -3.31
C VAL A 41 2.96 -7.78 -2.29
N ARG A 42 2.60 -7.66 -1.01
CA ARG A 42 3.53 -7.33 0.07
C ARG A 42 4.63 -8.39 0.22
N ALA A 43 4.28 -9.68 0.21
CA ALA A 43 5.23 -10.78 0.29
C ALA A 43 6.22 -10.80 -0.89
N VAL A 44 5.74 -10.57 -2.13
CA VAL A 44 6.61 -10.49 -3.31
C VAL A 44 7.46 -9.21 -3.31
N SER A 45 6.94 -8.10 -2.77
CA SER A 45 7.71 -6.85 -2.65
C SER A 45 8.87 -6.99 -1.67
N ALA A 46 8.67 -7.66 -0.53
CA ALA A 46 9.75 -7.95 0.42
C ALA A 46 10.87 -8.77 -0.26
N ARG A 47 10.51 -9.87 -0.92
CA ARG A 47 11.48 -10.70 -1.67
C ARG A 47 12.21 -9.92 -2.77
N SER A 48 11.54 -8.98 -3.43
CA SER A 48 12.18 -8.12 -4.44
C SER A 48 13.23 -7.20 -3.82
N GLN A 49 13.01 -6.73 -2.60
CA GLN A 49 13.96 -5.90 -1.87
C GLN A 49 15.20 -6.70 -1.45
N ASP A 50 14.99 -7.94 -0.96
CA ASP A 50 16.08 -8.84 -0.59
C ASP A 50 16.98 -9.13 -1.81
N ARG A 51 16.39 -9.40 -2.99
CA ARG A 51 17.16 -9.65 -4.21
C ARG A 51 17.96 -8.44 -4.70
N ILE A 52 17.46 -7.22 -4.51
CA ILE A 52 18.23 -6.00 -4.83
C ILE A 52 19.43 -5.88 -3.88
N ALA A 53 19.25 -6.19 -2.60
CA ALA A 53 20.35 -6.20 -1.63
C ALA A 53 21.43 -7.23 -1.99
N ASP A 54 21.03 -8.44 -2.46
CA ASP A 54 21.95 -9.48 -2.93
C ASP A 54 22.87 -8.97 -4.05
N VAL A 55 22.33 -8.25 -5.05
CA VAL A 55 23.11 -7.65 -6.14
C VAL A 55 24.09 -6.60 -5.60
N GLY A 56 23.64 -5.78 -4.64
CA GLY A 56 24.51 -4.81 -3.97
C GLY A 56 25.71 -5.48 -3.28
N THR A 57 25.47 -6.59 -2.60
CA THR A 57 26.51 -7.39 -1.93
C THR A 57 27.50 -7.96 -2.94
N VAL A 58 27.03 -8.60 -4.01
CA VAL A 58 27.89 -9.14 -5.09
C VAL A 58 28.75 -8.02 -5.70
N THR A 59 28.15 -6.86 -5.97
CA THR A 59 28.87 -5.71 -6.53
C THR A 59 29.96 -5.23 -5.57
N GLY A 60 29.65 -5.07 -4.29
CA GLY A 60 30.61 -4.65 -3.29
C GLY A 60 31.77 -5.64 -3.12
N GLU A 61 31.47 -6.95 -3.10
CA GLU A 61 32.46 -8.03 -3.02
C GLU A 61 33.43 -8.00 -4.21
N VAL A 62 32.89 -7.98 -5.44
CA VAL A 62 33.69 -8.00 -6.67
C VAL A 62 34.55 -6.75 -6.81
N LEU A 63 33.97 -5.56 -6.56
CA LEU A 63 34.73 -4.30 -6.66
C LEU A 63 35.79 -4.20 -5.57
N GLY A 64 35.51 -4.67 -4.35
CA GLY A 64 36.47 -4.72 -3.25
C GLY A 64 37.64 -5.66 -3.54
N ALA A 65 37.40 -6.76 -4.27
CA ALA A 65 38.42 -7.75 -4.62
C ALA A 65 38.93 -7.63 -6.05
N MET A 66 38.74 -6.48 -6.73
CA MET A 66 39.01 -6.31 -8.16
C MET A 66 40.46 -6.69 -8.56
N LYS A 67 41.45 -6.37 -7.73
CA LYS A 67 42.87 -6.75 -7.99
C LYS A 67 43.03 -8.27 -8.03
N ILE A 68 42.30 -9.01 -7.20
CA ILE A 68 42.34 -10.47 -7.14
C ILE A 68 41.65 -11.04 -8.37
N VAL A 69 40.47 -10.52 -8.73
CA VAL A 69 39.75 -10.92 -9.95
C VAL A 69 40.62 -10.78 -11.20
N GLN A 70 41.32 -9.66 -11.32
CA GLN A 70 42.23 -9.40 -12.44
C GLN A 70 43.46 -10.31 -12.41
N ALA A 71 44.06 -10.51 -11.23
CA ALA A 71 45.25 -11.37 -11.08
C ALA A 71 44.99 -12.83 -11.52
N PHE A 72 43.74 -13.33 -11.27
CA PHE A 72 43.33 -14.67 -11.65
C PHE A 72 42.59 -14.72 -12.99
N ASN A 73 42.48 -13.63 -13.72
CA ASN A 73 41.78 -13.51 -15.02
C ASN A 73 40.33 -14.05 -14.96
N GLN A 74 39.59 -13.68 -13.90
CA GLN A 74 38.21 -14.16 -13.63
C GLN A 74 37.13 -13.12 -13.95
N GLN A 75 37.41 -12.09 -14.73
CA GLN A 75 36.49 -10.99 -15.04
C GLN A 75 35.19 -11.50 -15.68
N ASP A 76 35.30 -12.40 -16.65
CA ASP A 76 34.15 -12.93 -17.38
C ASP A 76 33.22 -13.76 -16.45
N ARG A 77 33.84 -14.51 -15.54
CA ARG A 77 33.08 -15.31 -14.54
C ARG A 77 32.31 -14.41 -13.58
N GLU A 78 32.96 -13.36 -13.08
CA GLU A 78 32.28 -12.43 -12.17
C GLU A 78 31.23 -11.58 -12.90
N ALA A 79 31.47 -11.21 -14.17
CA ALA A 79 30.47 -10.57 -15.02
C ALA A 79 29.24 -11.47 -15.23
N GLN A 80 29.44 -12.75 -15.47
CA GLN A 80 28.34 -13.71 -15.59
C GLN A 80 27.58 -13.85 -14.27
N ARG A 81 28.26 -13.97 -13.13
CA ARG A 81 27.66 -14.05 -11.79
C ARG A 81 26.79 -12.80 -11.50
N PHE A 82 27.27 -11.62 -11.87
CA PHE A 82 26.52 -10.37 -11.75
C PHE A 82 25.28 -10.36 -12.66
N THR A 83 25.42 -10.82 -13.90
CA THR A 83 24.31 -10.93 -14.87
C THR A 83 23.23 -11.86 -14.35
N ASP A 84 23.58 -13.04 -13.83
CA ASP A 84 22.63 -14.01 -13.29
C ASP A 84 21.89 -13.46 -12.05
N ALA A 85 22.60 -12.74 -11.19
CA ALA A 85 21.99 -12.06 -10.04
C ALA A 85 20.99 -10.98 -10.49
N THR A 86 21.36 -10.17 -11.49
CA THR A 86 20.52 -9.11 -12.05
C THR A 86 19.27 -9.67 -12.74
N GLU A 87 19.42 -10.77 -13.52
CA GLU A 87 18.28 -11.47 -14.14
C GLU A 87 17.30 -12.00 -13.09
N THR A 88 17.80 -12.49 -11.96
CA THR A 88 16.97 -12.92 -10.84
C THR A 88 16.16 -11.77 -10.24
N VAL A 89 16.79 -10.59 -10.08
CA VAL A 89 16.11 -9.34 -9.65
C VAL A 89 15.05 -8.96 -10.66
N PHE A 90 15.37 -8.96 -11.94
CA PHE A 90 14.45 -8.59 -13.02
C PHE A 90 13.21 -9.50 -13.05
N ALA A 91 13.41 -10.83 -13.00
CA ALA A 91 12.32 -11.79 -12.98
C ALA A 91 11.38 -11.58 -11.77
N THR A 92 11.97 -11.32 -10.59
CA THR A 92 11.21 -11.04 -9.36
C THR A 92 10.46 -9.72 -9.45
N ALA A 93 11.10 -8.67 -9.99
CA ALA A 93 10.48 -7.37 -10.21
C ALA A 93 9.32 -7.46 -11.21
N LYS A 94 9.50 -8.17 -12.33
CA LYS A 94 8.45 -8.41 -13.33
C LYS A 94 7.22 -9.07 -12.71
N ARG A 95 7.42 -10.11 -11.89
CA ARG A 95 6.33 -10.78 -11.17
C ARG A 95 5.61 -9.85 -10.19
N ARG A 96 6.36 -9.01 -9.44
CA ARG A 96 5.81 -7.99 -8.54
C ARG A 96 4.95 -6.98 -9.29
N ILE A 97 5.47 -6.45 -10.42
CA ILE A 97 4.76 -5.48 -11.24
C ILE A 97 3.48 -6.09 -11.82
N ALA A 98 3.52 -7.30 -12.36
CA ALA A 98 2.36 -8.00 -12.89
C ALA A 98 1.27 -8.19 -11.83
N LEU A 99 1.63 -8.67 -10.63
CA LEU A 99 0.68 -8.84 -9.53
C LEU A 99 0.07 -7.50 -9.10
N ARG A 100 0.88 -6.44 -9.04
CA ARG A 100 0.40 -5.09 -8.71
C ARG A 100 -0.53 -4.55 -9.79
N ALA A 101 -0.21 -4.75 -11.06
CA ALA A 101 -1.06 -4.34 -12.18
C ALA A 101 -2.42 -5.04 -12.15
N VAL A 102 -2.46 -6.36 -11.93
CA VAL A 102 -3.71 -7.14 -11.79
C VAL A 102 -4.52 -6.62 -10.58
N MET A 103 -3.87 -6.39 -9.44
CA MET A 103 -4.54 -5.85 -8.26
C MET A 103 -5.15 -4.47 -8.53
N THR A 104 -4.40 -3.57 -9.20
CA THR A 104 -4.89 -2.23 -9.54
C THR A 104 -6.03 -2.30 -10.54
N ALA A 105 -5.93 -3.13 -11.59
CA ALA A 105 -6.98 -3.32 -12.57
C ALA A 105 -8.27 -3.87 -11.93
N LEU A 106 -8.15 -4.87 -11.05
CA LEU A 106 -9.27 -5.43 -10.32
C LEU A 106 -9.92 -4.38 -9.40
N PHE A 107 -9.11 -3.57 -8.71
CA PHE A 107 -9.59 -2.50 -7.84
C PHE A 107 -10.40 -1.46 -8.63
N ILE A 108 -9.88 -1.03 -9.78
CA ILE A 108 -10.58 -0.10 -10.69
C ILE A 108 -11.88 -0.72 -11.16
N LEU A 109 -11.85 -1.97 -11.63
CA LEU A 109 -13.04 -2.68 -12.12
C LEU A 109 -14.13 -2.78 -11.05
N ILE A 110 -13.76 -3.13 -9.81
CA ILE A 110 -14.72 -3.27 -8.72
C ILE A 110 -15.33 -1.90 -8.35
N ILE A 111 -14.50 -0.85 -8.23
CA ILE A 111 -15.02 0.49 -7.89
C ILE A 111 -15.97 1.00 -8.96
N PHE A 112 -15.55 1.01 -10.23
CA PHE A 112 -16.40 1.50 -11.30
C PHE A 112 -17.61 0.60 -11.54
N GLY A 113 -17.47 -0.71 -11.36
CA GLY A 113 -18.57 -1.67 -11.38
C GLY A 113 -19.60 -1.40 -10.30
N ALA A 114 -19.17 -1.12 -9.08
CA ALA A 114 -20.04 -0.77 -7.97
C ALA A 114 -20.78 0.55 -8.23
N ILE A 115 -20.09 1.58 -8.72
CA ILE A 115 -20.71 2.86 -9.08
C ILE A 115 -21.77 2.65 -10.18
N THR A 116 -21.43 1.90 -11.22
CA THR A 116 -22.34 1.61 -12.33
C THR A 116 -23.56 0.85 -11.83
N MET A 117 -23.38 -0.15 -10.95
CA MET A 117 -24.48 -0.92 -10.38
C MET A 117 -25.42 -0.07 -9.53
N ILE A 118 -24.87 0.86 -8.73
CA ILE A 118 -25.65 1.79 -7.92
C ILE A 118 -26.47 2.73 -8.82
N ILE A 119 -25.86 3.29 -9.86
CA ILE A 119 -26.54 4.18 -10.79
C ILE A 119 -27.63 3.40 -11.56
N TRP A 120 -27.35 2.20 -12.03
CA TRP A 120 -28.31 1.32 -12.69
C TRP A 120 -29.53 1.04 -11.80
N GLN A 121 -29.30 0.61 -10.55
CA GLN A 121 -30.39 0.34 -9.62
C GLN A 121 -31.18 1.62 -9.29
N GLY A 122 -30.48 2.74 -9.12
CA GLY A 122 -31.12 4.04 -8.91
C GLY A 122 -31.99 4.45 -10.11
N ALA A 123 -31.52 4.26 -11.35
CA ALA A 123 -32.28 4.55 -12.56
C ALA A 123 -33.58 3.70 -12.64
N ILE A 124 -33.50 2.41 -12.28
CA ILE A 124 -34.69 1.54 -12.20
C ILE A 124 -35.67 2.07 -11.15
N ASP A 125 -35.20 2.51 -9.99
CA ASP A 125 -36.06 3.01 -8.93
C ASP A 125 -36.68 4.38 -9.30
N VAL A 126 -35.98 5.21 -10.08
CA VAL A 126 -36.55 6.44 -10.66
C VAL A 126 -37.63 6.12 -11.72
N ALA A 127 -37.34 5.20 -12.64
CA ALA A 127 -38.29 4.79 -13.66
C ALA A 127 -39.58 4.18 -13.07
N ALA A 128 -39.46 3.54 -11.90
CA ALA A 128 -40.58 2.98 -11.16
C ALA A 128 -41.28 4.02 -10.23
N GLY A 129 -40.89 5.29 -10.27
CA GLY A 129 -41.47 6.35 -9.44
C GLY A 129 -41.15 6.25 -7.93
N ARG A 130 -40.19 5.39 -7.54
CA ARG A 130 -39.83 5.18 -6.12
C ARG A 130 -38.85 6.21 -5.60
N MET A 131 -38.13 6.92 -6.47
CA MET A 131 -37.22 8.01 -6.10
C MET A 131 -37.10 9.03 -7.22
N SER A 132 -36.57 10.22 -6.92
CA SER A 132 -36.31 11.26 -7.90
C SER A 132 -34.89 11.15 -8.49
N GLY A 133 -34.68 11.68 -9.71
CA GLY A 133 -33.33 11.80 -10.30
C GLY A 133 -32.37 12.63 -9.43
N GLY A 134 -32.90 13.64 -8.73
CA GLY A 134 -32.15 14.44 -7.78
C GLY A 134 -31.61 13.61 -6.58
N THR A 135 -32.35 12.59 -6.15
CA THR A 135 -31.93 11.69 -5.08
C THR A 135 -30.70 10.86 -5.49
N ILE A 136 -30.62 10.40 -6.76
CA ILE A 136 -29.43 9.69 -7.27
C ILE A 136 -28.23 10.63 -7.29
N ALA A 137 -28.41 11.86 -7.82
CA ALA A 137 -27.33 12.83 -7.87
C ALA A 137 -26.80 13.16 -6.48
N ALA A 138 -27.70 13.40 -5.52
CA ALA A 138 -27.34 13.61 -4.11
C ALA A 138 -26.63 12.39 -3.51
N PHE A 139 -27.09 11.17 -3.80
CA PHE A 139 -26.47 9.94 -3.34
C PHE A 139 -25.03 9.78 -3.83
N VAL A 140 -24.77 10.04 -5.10
CA VAL A 140 -23.42 10.00 -5.69
C VAL A 140 -22.53 11.07 -5.07
N LEU A 141 -23.05 12.29 -4.87
CA LEU A 141 -22.31 13.38 -4.23
C LEU A 141 -21.93 13.04 -2.78
N TYR A 142 -22.91 12.64 -1.97
CA TYR A 142 -22.63 12.25 -0.57
C TYR A 142 -21.71 11.03 -0.48
N GLY A 143 -21.87 10.06 -1.38
CA GLY A 143 -20.96 8.91 -1.47
C GLY A 143 -19.53 9.32 -1.76
N GLY A 144 -19.31 10.28 -2.66
CA GLY A 144 -18.00 10.88 -2.94
C GLY A 144 -17.40 11.60 -1.73
N LEU A 145 -18.23 12.37 -0.99
CA LEU A 145 -17.78 13.06 0.23
C LEU A 145 -17.40 12.06 1.33
N VAL A 146 -18.17 10.99 1.50
CA VAL A 146 -17.83 9.90 2.44
C VAL A 146 -16.51 9.26 2.06
N ALA A 147 -16.32 8.90 0.78
CA ALA A 147 -15.07 8.32 0.30
C ALA A 147 -13.87 9.26 0.53
N GLY A 148 -14.01 10.55 0.27
CA GLY A 148 -13.00 11.57 0.57
C GLY A 148 -12.66 11.68 2.05
N ALA A 149 -13.68 11.64 2.93
CA ALA A 149 -13.50 11.66 4.37
C ALA A 149 -12.71 10.44 4.88
N PHE A 150 -13.01 9.23 4.36
CA PHE A 150 -12.25 8.02 4.67
C PHE A 150 -10.82 8.08 4.15
N GLY A 151 -10.59 8.67 2.95
CA GLY A 151 -9.25 8.91 2.42
C GLY A 151 -8.40 9.77 3.35
N ALA A 152 -8.94 10.91 3.77
CA ALA A 152 -8.26 11.82 4.70
C ALA A 152 -7.98 11.18 6.08
N LEU A 153 -8.94 10.38 6.61
CA LEU A 153 -8.72 9.65 7.86
C LEU A 153 -7.61 8.60 7.73
N SER A 154 -7.54 7.91 6.59
CA SER A 154 -6.48 6.92 6.32
C SER A 154 -5.11 7.57 6.23
N GLU A 155 -5.01 8.78 5.67
CA GLU A 155 -3.78 9.56 5.61
C GLU A 155 -3.31 9.96 7.02
N VAL A 156 -4.21 10.55 7.83
CA VAL A 156 -3.90 10.91 9.23
C VAL A 156 -3.47 9.68 10.04
N TYR A 157 -4.13 8.54 9.87
CA TYR A 157 -3.74 7.31 10.52
C TYR A 157 -2.33 6.84 10.10
N GLY A 158 -2.02 6.95 8.82
CA GLY A 158 -0.67 6.67 8.30
C GLY A 158 0.40 7.61 8.88
N ASP A 159 0.07 8.89 9.03
CA ASP A 159 0.98 9.87 9.66
C ASP A 159 1.21 9.56 11.14
N LEU A 160 0.16 9.20 11.88
CA LEU A 160 0.28 8.78 13.28
C LEU A 160 1.19 7.55 13.44
N LEU A 161 1.04 6.55 12.57
CA LEU A 161 1.92 5.37 12.61
C LEU A 161 3.37 5.71 12.30
N ARG A 162 3.62 6.63 11.35
CA ARG A 162 4.98 7.12 11.07
C ARG A 162 5.57 7.90 12.23
N ALA A 163 4.77 8.77 12.85
CA ALA A 163 5.21 9.53 14.02
C ALA A 163 5.50 8.62 15.22
N ALA A 164 4.65 7.63 15.47
CA ALA A 164 4.88 6.63 16.53
C ALA A 164 6.19 5.86 16.29
N GLY A 165 6.41 5.34 15.08
CA GLY A 165 7.65 4.62 14.76
C GLY A 165 8.90 5.49 14.86
N ALA A 166 8.82 6.78 14.50
CA ALA A 166 9.92 7.72 14.70
C ALA A 166 10.18 8.00 16.18
N SER A 167 9.13 8.15 16.99
CA SER A 167 9.22 8.34 18.43
C SER A 167 9.86 7.14 19.13
N ASP A 168 9.44 5.92 18.76
CA ASP A 168 10.02 4.67 19.29
C ASP A 168 11.53 4.61 18.99
N ARG A 169 11.94 4.99 17.79
CA ARG A 169 13.36 5.00 17.41
C ARG A 169 14.17 6.05 18.16
N ILE A 170 13.59 7.22 18.42
CA ILE A 170 14.24 8.26 19.24
C ILE A 170 14.41 7.76 20.69
N ASN A 171 13.36 7.16 21.26
CA ASN A 171 13.44 6.59 22.61
C ASN A 171 14.50 5.49 22.71
N GLU A 172 14.55 4.57 21.74
CA GLU A 172 15.58 3.54 21.66
C GLU A 172 17.00 4.14 21.67
N LEU A 173 17.21 5.24 20.93
CA LEU A 173 18.51 5.93 20.89
C LEU A 173 18.84 6.64 22.21
N LEU A 174 17.84 7.19 22.91
CA LEU A 174 18.01 7.84 24.20
C LEU A 174 18.32 6.84 25.33
N GLU A 175 17.84 5.60 25.19
CA GLU A 175 18.09 4.51 26.14
C GLU A 175 19.42 3.79 25.92
N VAL A 176 20.16 4.11 24.85
CA VAL A 176 21.48 3.51 24.59
C VAL A 176 22.47 3.97 25.64
N GLU A 177 22.88 3.05 26.49
CA GLU A 177 23.96 3.31 27.44
C GLU A 177 25.30 3.40 26.71
N PRO A 178 26.12 4.44 27.00
CA PRO A 178 27.47 4.54 26.43
C PRO A 178 28.34 3.34 26.84
N THR A 179 28.89 2.65 25.83
CA THR A 179 29.83 1.54 26.09
C THR A 179 31.13 1.99 26.70
N ILE A 180 31.46 3.27 26.59
CA ILE A 180 32.64 3.89 27.17
C ILE A 180 32.20 4.85 28.28
N THR A 181 32.38 4.46 29.50
CA THR A 181 32.10 5.30 30.67
C THR A 181 33.41 5.72 31.31
N ALA A 182 33.47 6.93 31.87
CA ALA A 182 34.61 7.38 32.63
C ALA A 182 34.82 6.46 33.86
N PRO A 183 36.07 6.12 34.24
CA PRO A 183 36.34 5.33 35.44
C PRO A 183 35.81 6.07 36.66
N ALA A 184 35.37 5.32 37.67
CA ALA A 184 34.83 5.87 38.93
C ALA A 184 35.79 6.82 39.65
N ASN A 185 37.11 6.65 39.46
CA ASN A 185 38.16 7.51 39.99
C ASN A 185 39.12 7.89 38.83
N PRO A 186 38.84 8.97 38.07
CA PRO A 186 39.75 9.44 37.03
C PRO A 186 41.06 9.94 37.68
N VAL A 187 42.19 9.47 37.18
CA VAL A 187 43.50 10.01 37.56
C VAL A 187 43.66 11.40 36.94
N ALA A 188 43.96 12.41 37.79
CA ALA A 188 44.19 13.78 37.34
C ALA A 188 45.52 13.89 36.62
#